data_fc29f156ebb26df0235aaf8071c4bdea
#
_entry.id   fc29f156ebb26df0235aaf8071c4bdea
#
_cell.length_a   1.000
_cell.length_b   1.000
_cell.length_c   1.000
_cell.angle_alpha   90.00
_cell.angle_beta   90.00
_cell.angle_gamma   90.00
#
_symmetry.space_group_name_H-M   'P 1'
#
loop_
_entity.id
_entity.type
_entity.pdbx_description
1 polymer ?
#
loop_
_entity_poly.entity_id
_entity_poly.type
_entity_poly.pdbx_seq_one_letter_code
_entity_poly.pdbx_strand_id
1 'polypeptide(L)'
;MLHERWDGEIVWQPDEQGRVRNNDYFGGDLAGITDKLDYLAGLGVTCLYLNPIFEAHSNHRYDTADYTRVDPLLGTEEDLRRLTREAQRRGIRVILDGVFSHTGADSVYFNRERRYPDEGAYNSLSSPYRSWYQFSHWPRDYHSWWGFDTLPEVNELDPAFLRYITGDAGVLEKWQRDGTAGWRLDVADELPDGFLDALRRRVKATDPQALVLGEVWEDASNKESYGHRRRYLLGRQLDSVMNYPFRQAILRFLLEGGRAHFFDPVLSIIEHYPPQVLRLLMNHIGTHDTERALTLLGGEPSRGRGRSWQAAQTLSPAQRQTAVARLKLATLLQFSLPGVPCIYYGDEAGMEGYKDPFNRRTYPWGREDAELLDWYRTLGRCRRQQPALAEGAFQPLPSGEEIVAYTRGTGAGAVLCAVNRAETEHTLLLPPAWADSRVLCGTGARRERVLYLPPRSGVWLGKV
;
A
#
# COMPACT_ATOMS: atom_id res chain seq x y z
N MET A 1 12.28 5.24 -22.11
CA MET A 1 12.97 4.23 -22.96
C MET A 1 12.49 2.87 -22.49
N LEU A 2 11.88 2.06 -23.35
CA LEU A 2 11.47 0.70 -22.98
C LEU A 2 12.73 -0.13 -22.72
N HIS A 3 12.74 -0.86 -21.60
CA HIS A 3 13.85 -1.76 -21.30
C HIS A 3 13.67 -3.05 -22.12
N GLU A 4 14.63 -3.43 -22.93
CA GLU A 4 14.53 -4.59 -23.84
C GLU A 4 14.69 -5.95 -23.12
N ARG A 5 15.03 -5.95 -21.83
CA ARG A 5 15.22 -7.17 -21.04
C ARG A 5 14.12 -7.39 -20.03
N TRP A 6 13.32 -8.40 -20.28
CA TRP A 6 12.20 -8.83 -19.42
C TRP A 6 12.56 -9.97 -18.45
N ASP A 7 13.86 -10.28 -18.31
CA ASP A 7 14.37 -11.36 -17.45
C ASP A 7 14.44 -10.99 -15.96
N GLY A 8 14.07 -9.78 -15.60
CA GLY A 8 14.10 -9.29 -14.24
C GLY A 8 15.46 -8.85 -13.74
N GLU A 9 16.51 -8.96 -14.54
CA GLU A 9 17.81 -8.39 -14.23
C GLU A 9 17.88 -6.94 -14.70
N ILE A 10 17.87 -6.04 -13.73
CA ILE A 10 18.02 -4.61 -13.96
C ILE A 10 19.46 -4.26 -13.70
N VAL A 11 20.13 -3.75 -14.72
CA VAL A 11 21.50 -3.23 -14.59
C VAL A 11 21.40 -1.73 -14.33
N TRP A 12 21.52 -1.33 -13.08
CA TRP A 12 21.61 0.07 -12.68
C TRP A 12 23.00 0.63 -12.98
N GLN A 13 23.30 0.86 -14.27
CA GLN A 13 24.54 1.53 -14.61
C GLN A 13 24.38 3.05 -14.44
N PRO A 14 25.31 3.70 -13.72
CA PRO A 14 25.36 5.14 -13.66
C PRO A 14 25.54 5.73 -15.07
N ASP A 15 24.93 6.90 -15.32
CA ASP A 15 25.20 7.68 -16.51
C ASP A 15 26.64 8.25 -16.49
N GLU A 16 27.04 8.98 -17.54
CA GLU A 16 28.37 9.58 -17.65
C GLU A 16 28.72 10.54 -16.48
N GLN A 17 27.71 11.04 -15.77
CA GLN A 17 27.87 11.86 -14.58
C GLN A 17 27.82 11.04 -13.28
N GLY A 18 27.83 9.71 -13.34
CA GLY A 18 27.77 8.82 -12.18
C GLY A 18 26.40 8.77 -11.51
N ARG A 19 25.31 9.16 -12.17
CA ARG A 19 23.95 9.20 -11.63
C ARG A 19 23.15 7.97 -12.06
N VAL A 20 22.51 7.30 -11.11
CA VAL A 20 21.51 6.26 -11.39
C VAL A 20 20.17 6.96 -11.60
N ARG A 21 19.63 6.87 -12.82
CA ARG A 21 18.34 7.45 -13.19
C ARG A 21 17.18 6.53 -12.83
N ASN A 22 16.00 7.11 -12.76
CA ASN A 22 14.74 6.44 -12.46
C ASN A 22 13.75 6.74 -13.59
N ASN A 23 14.02 6.23 -14.79
CA ASN A 23 13.22 6.49 -15.98
C ASN A 23 13.03 5.24 -16.87
N ASP A 24 13.23 4.04 -16.31
CA ASP A 24 13.06 2.80 -17.03
C ASP A 24 11.60 2.33 -17.06
N TYR A 25 11.20 1.73 -18.18
CA TYR A 25 9.91 1.07 -18.36
C TYR A 25 10.16 -0.42 -18.60
N PHE A 26 9.43 -1.28 -17.88
CA PHE A 26 9.67 -2.73 -17.87
C PHE A 26 8.59 -3.53 -18.60
N GLY A 27 7.51 -2.88 -19.10
CA GLY A 27 6.48 -3.48 -19.93
C GLY A 27 5.44 -4.34 -19.24
N GLY A 28 5.33 -4.29 -17.92
CA GLY A 28 4.16 -4.85 -17.24
C GLY A 28 2.90 -4.08 -17.64
N ASP A 29 1.78 -4.79 -17.84
CA ASP A 29 0.54 -4.23 -18.34
C ASP A 29 -0.71 -4.86 -17.69
N LEU A 30 -1.90 -4.34 -18.02
CA LEU A 30 -3.17 -4.83 -17.50
C LEU A 30 -3.51 -6.25 -17.97
N ALA A 31 -3.05 -6.63 -19.15
CA ALA A 31 -3.22 -7.98 -19.69
C ALA A 31 -2.39 -8.98 -18.88
N GLY A 32 -1.14 -8.64 -18.56
CA GLY A 32 -0.27 -9.46 -17.72
C GLY A 32 -0.83 -9.65 -16.30
N ILE A 33 -1.46 -8.63 -15.71
CA ILE A 33 -2.17 -8.80 -14.43
C ILE A 33 -3.35 -9.77 -14.60
N THR A 34 -4.12 -9.64 -15.68
CA THR A 34 -5.26 -10.53 -15.96
C THR A 34 -4.82 -11.99 -16.04
N ASP A 35 -3.69 -12.26 -16.70
CA ASP A 35 -3.12 -13.61 -16.83
C ASP A 35 -2.61 -14.19 -15.50
N LYS A 36 -2.36 -13.34 -14.50
CA LYS A 36 -1.86 -13.74 -13.17
C LYS A 36 -2.94 -13.75 -12.07
N LEU A 37 -4.20 -13.55 -12.41
CA LEU A 37 -5.29 -13.53 -11.42
C LEU A 37 -5.42 -14.83 -10.62
N ASP A 38 -5.15 -15.99 -11.22
CA ASP A 38 -5.18 -17.28 -10.51
C ASP A 38 -4.04 -17.40 -9.48
N TYR A 39 -2.87 -16.86 -9.80
CA TYR A 39 -1.76 -16.72 -8.86
C TYR A 39 -2.17 -15.84 -7.67
N LEU A 40 -2.76 -14.67 -7.92
CA LEU A 40 -3.21 -13.74 -6.89
C LEU A 40 -4.33 -14.33 -6.02
N ALA A 41 -5.30 -15.03 -6.63
CA ALA A 41 -6.34 -15.77 -5.89
C ALA A 41 -5.73 -16.85 -4.99
N GLY A 42 -4.68 -17.53 -5.46
CA GLY A 42 -3.93 -18.55 -4.70
C GLY A 42 -3.21 -17.99 -3.47
N LEU A 43 -2.81 -16.71 -3.48
CA LEU A 43 -2.30 -15.99 -2.31
C LEU A 43 -3.40 -15.58 -1.32
N GLY A 44 -4.67 -15.66 -1.74
CA GLY A 44 -5.81 -15.21 -0.94
C GLY A 44 -6.17 -13.76 -1.14
N VAL A 45 -5.68 -13.12 -2.20
CA VAL A 45 -6.00 -11.74 -2.55
C VAL A 45 -7.49 -11.60 -2.87
N THR A 46 -8.12 -10.57 -2.33
CA THR A 46 -9.52 -10.21 -2.55
C THR A 46 -9.69 -8.78 -3.09
N CYS A 47 -8.61 -8.02 -3.12
CA CYS A 47 -8.58 -6.68 -3.70
C CYS A 47 -7.21 -6.42 -4.31
N LEU A 48 -7.19 -5.84 -5.52
CA LEU A 48 -6.00 -5.28 -6.16
C LEU A 48 -6.05 -3.76 -6.03
N TYR A 49 -5.02 -3.17 -5.47
CA TYR A 49 -4.75 -1.75 -5.56
C TYR A 49 -3.71 -1.54 -6.67
N LEU A 50 -4.08 -0.82 -7.71
CA LEU A 50 -3.20 -0.46 -8.81
C LEU A 50 -2.64 0.94 -8.57
N ASN A 51 -1.30 1.09 -8.64
CA ASN A 51 -0.67 2.39 -8.79
C ASN A 51 -1.22 3.10 -10.04
N PRO A 52 -0.96 4.41 -10.26
CA PRO A 52 -1.60 5.15 -11.34
C PRO A 52 -1.50 4.45 -12.70
N ILE A 53 -2.66 4.32 -13.37
CA ILE A 53 -2.78 3.67 -14.69
C ILE A 53 -3.14 4.64 -15.81
N PHE A 54 -3.40 5.91 -15.48
CA PHE A 54 -3.81 6.90 -16.46
C PHE A 54 -2.63 7.35 -17.32
N GLU A 55 -2.92 7.85 -18.52
CA GLU A 55 -1.92 8.42 -19.41
C GLU A 55 -1.04 9.40 -18.67
N ALA A 56 0.28 9.24 -18.80
CA ALA A 56 1.29 10.05 -18.14
C ALA A 56 2.60 10.02 -18.94
N HIS A 57 3.55 10.90 -18.60
CA HIS A 57 4.82 11.00 -19.31
C HIS A 57 6.01 10.45 -18.50
N SER A 58 5.80 10.12 -17.23
CA SER A 58 6.78 9.42 -16.39
C SER A 58 6.49 7.92 -16.28
N ASN A 59 7.50 7.16 -15.86
CA ASN A 59 7.34 5.73 -15.58
C ASN A 59 6.51 5.45 -14.32
N HIS A 60 6.44 6.38 -13.37
CA HIS A 60 5.64 6.26 -12.14
C HIS A 60 4.17 6.68 -12.30
N ARG A 61 3.85 7.48 -13.31
CA ARG A 61 2.50 7.96 -13.69
C ARG A 61 1.77 8.81 -12.65
N TYR A 62 2.46 9.31 -11.63
CA TYR A 62 1.88 10.30 -10.73
C TYR A 62 1.76 11.70 -11.36
N ASP A 63 2.34 11.93 -12.51
CA ASP A 63 2.19 13.11 -13.36
C ASP A 63 1.06 12.91 -14.39
N THR A 64 -0.15 12.65 -13.92
CA THR A 64 -1.31 12.36 -14.78
C THR A 64 -1.43 13.35 -15.94
N ALA A 65 -1.45 12.82 -17.16
CA ALA A 65 -1.60 13.61 -18.38
C ALA A 65 -3.05 13.64 -18.89
N ASP A 66 -3.79 12.53 -18.76
CA ASP A 66 -5.21 12.47 -19.09
C ASP A 66 -5.94 11.50 -18.16
N TYR A 67 -6.82 12.01 -17.29
CA TYR A 67 -7.64 11.21 -16.37
C TYR A 67 -8.65 10.29 -17.05
N THR A 68 -8.93 10.51 -18.33
CA THR A 68 -9.97 9.78 -19.06
C THR A 68 -9.44 8.61 -19.87
N ARG A 69 -8.12 8.41 -19.92
CA ARG A 69 -7.45 7.38 -20.72
C ARG A 69 -6.54 6.52 -19.89
N VAL A 70 -6.52 5.23 -20.21
CA VAL A 70 -5.46 4.32 -19.74
C VAL A 70 -4.17 4.67 -20.48
N ASP A 71 -3.03 4.63 -19.78
CA ASP A 71 -1.72 4.81 -20.41
C ASP A 71 -1.50 3.74 -21.51
N PRO A 72 -1.18 4.14 -22.73
CA PRO A 72 -1.01 3.19 -23.85
C PRO A 72 0.04 2.09 -23.61
N LEU A 73 1.00 2.33 -22.70
CA LEU A 73 1.99 1.32 -22.31
C LEU A 73 1.43 0.26 -21.37
N LEU A 74 0.27 0.54 -20.73
CA LEU A 74 -0.43 -0.40 -19.84
C LEU A 74 -1.58 -1.12 -20.53
N GLY A 75 -2.01 -0.66 -21.71
CA GLY A 75 -3.12 -1.24 -22.46
C GLY A 75 -4.21 -0.23 -22.77
N THR A 76 -5.45 -0.71 -22.81
CA THR A 76 -6.63 0.06 -23.18
C THR A 76 -7.68 0.03 -22.08
N GLU A 77 -8.74 0.86 -22.20
CA GLU A 77 -9.91 0.79 -21.32
C GLU A 77 -10.60 -0.60 -21.40
N GLU A 78 -10.55 -1.28 -22.55
CA GLU A 78 -11.11 -2.64 -22.66
C GLU A 78 -10.26 -3.67 -21.91
N ASP A 79 -8.95 -3.50 -21.85
CA ASP A 79 -8.08 -4.34 -21.02
C ASP A 79 -8.40 -4.14 -19.53
N LEU A 80 -8.67 -2.90 -19.09
CA LEU A 80 -9.12 -2.65 -17.72
C LEU A 80 -10.49 -3.31 -17.45
N ARG A 81 -11.47 -3.15 -18.34
CA ARG A 81 -12.79 -3.82 -18.21
C ARG A 81 -12.64 -5.34 -18.19
N ARG A 82 -11.73 -5.89 -18.99
CA ARG A 82 -11.43 -7.33 -18.95
C ARG A 82 -10.83 -7.72 -17.61
N LEU A 83 -9.84 -6.98 -17.10
CA LEU A 83 -9.22 -7.22 -15.80
C LEU A 83 -10.27 -7.19 -14.68
N THR A 84 -11.11 -6.16 -14.61
CA THR A 84 -12.13 -6.03 -13.55
C THR A 84 -13.16 -7.16 -13.60
N ARG A 85 -13.63 -7.55 -14.80
CA ARG A 85 -14.54 -8.71 -14.97
C ARG A 85 -13.92 -10.02 -14.54
N GLU A 86 -12.69 -10.30 -14.98
CA GLU A 86 -11.98 -11.55 -14.66
C GLU A 86 -11.58 -11.63 -13.19
N ALA A 87 -11.21 -10.49 -12.59
CA ALA A 87 -10.95 -10.36 -11.16
C ALA A 87 -12.24 -10.64 -10.34
N GLN A 88 -13.36 -10.04 -10.73
CA GLN A 88 -14.65 -10.24 -10.06
C GLN A 88 -15.12 -11.71 -10.08
N ARG A 89 -14.88 -12.45 -11.17
CA ARG A 89 -15.18 -13.88 -11.26
C ARG A 89 -14.41 -14.71 -10.22
N ARG A 90 -13.26 -14.20 -9.76
CA ARG A 90 -12.40 -14.81 -8.74
C ARG A 90 -12.61 -14.21 -7.34
N GLY A 91 -13.62 -13.36 -7.17
CA GLY A 91 -13.86 -12.65 -5.91
C GLY A 91 -12.84 -11.58 -5.58
N ILE A 92 -12.14 -11.06 -6.59
CA ILE A 92 -11.14 -10.00 -6.44
C ILE A 92 -11.73 -8.69 -6.96
N ARG A 93 -11.64 -7.63 -6.16
CA ARG A 93 -12.00 -6.26 -6.54
C ARG A 93 -10.76 -5.51 -7.03
N VAL A 94 -10.95 -4.49 -7.85
CA VAL A 94 -9.86 -3.63 -8.34
C VAL A 94 -10.15 -2.19 -7.91
N ILE A 95 -9.20 -1.55 -7.21
CA ILE A 95 -9.25 -0.11 -6.88
C ILE A 95 -8.10 0.62 -7.57
N LEU A 96 -8.34 1.87 -7.92
CA LEU A 96 -7.38 2.72 -8.62
C LEU A 96 -6.74 3.75 -7.70
N ASP A 97 -5.60 4.26 -8.12
CA ASP A 97 -4.95 5.42 -7.50
C ASP A 97 -5.53 6.72 -8.06
N GLY A 98 -5.98 7.59 -7.18
CA GLY A 98 -6.53 8.90 -7.50
C GLY A 98 -5.54 10.00 -7.14
N VAL A 99 -4.79 10.48 -8.12
CA VAL A 99 -3.84 11.60 -8.00
C VAL A 99 -4.56 12.87 -8.41
N PHE A 100 -5.15 13.59 -7.45
CA PHE A 100 -6.01 14.74 -7.73
C PHE A 100 -5.47 16.07 -7.23
N SER A 101 -4.34 16.10 -6.51
CA SER A 101 -3.68 17.31 -6.00
C SER A 101 -2.86 18.05 -7.06
N HIS A 102 -2.44 17.34 -8.12
CA HIS A 102 -1.62 17.89 -9.19
C HIS A 102 -1.83 17.11 -10.50
N THR A 103 -1.32 17.67 -11.61
CA THR A 103 -1.24 16.97 -12.90
C THR A 103 0.20 17.03 -13.42
N GLY A 104 0.47 16.34 -14.53
CA GLY A 104 1.72 16.55 -15.25
C GLY A 104 1.75 17.94 -15.91
N ALA A 105 2.92 18.58 -15.91
CA ALA A 105 3.11 19.83 -16.65
C ALA A 105 2.87 19.66 -18.16
N ASP A 106 3.03 18.44 -18.66
CA ASP A 106 2.79 18.03 -20.05
C ASP A 106 1.41 17.38 -20.27
N SER A 107 0.48 17.50 -19.30
CA SER A 107 -0.88 16.97 -19.42
C SER A 107 -1.69 17.73 -20.48
N VAL A 108 -2.78 17.13 -20.96
CA VAL A 108 -3.78 17.80 -21.83
C VAL A 108 -4.33 19.07 -21.17
N TYR A 109 -4.32 19.14 -19.84
CA TYR A 109 -4.88 20.25 -19.05
C TYR A 109 -3.91 21.45 -18.94
N PHE A 110 -2.60 21.19 -18.76
CA PHE A 110 -1.58 22.23 -18.59
C PHE A 110 -0.79 22.47 -19.88
N ASN A 111 -0.31 21.42 -20.55
CA ASN A 111 0.31 21.36 -21.87
C ASN A 111 1.52 22.30 -22.06
N ARG A 112 2.42 22.35 -21.07
CA ARG A 112 3.60 23.23 -21.09
C ARG A 112 4.46 23.05 -22.34
N GLU A 113 4.72 21.81 -22.71
CA GLU A 113 5.60 21.45 -23.85
C GLU A 113 4.82 21.31 -25.19
N ARG A 114 3.54 21.71 -25.23
CA ARG A 114 2.68 21.65 -26.44
C ARG A 114 2.62 20.27 -27.09
N ARG A 115 2.53 19.21 -26.27
CA ARG A 115 2.41 17.84 -26.75
C ARG A 115 1.03 17.54 -27.35
N TYR A 116 0.03 18.25 -26.92
CA TYR A 116 -1.36 18.09 -27.34
C TYR A 116 -1.80 19.25 -28.23
N PRO A 117 -2.71 19.00 -29.20
CA PRO A 117 -3.14 20.04 -30.14
C PRO A 117 -3.95 21.16 -29.49
N ASP A 118 -4.68 20.85 -28.41
CA ASP A 118 -5.49 21.82 -27.69
C ASP A 118 -4.66 22.68 -26.74
N GLU A 119 -5.10 23.91 -26.50
CA GLU A 119 -4.39 24.82 -25.61
C GLU A 119 -4.68 24.52 -24.15
N GLY A 120 -3.64 24.07 -23.41
CA GLY A 120 -3.67 23.91 -21.96
C GLY A 120 -3.60 25.24 -21.22
N ALA A 121 -3.71 25.18 -19.90
CA ALA A 121 -3.66 26.34 -19.02
C ALA A 121 -2.37 27.16 -19.12
N TYR A 122 -1.26 26.52 -19.46
CA TYR A 122 0.02 27.20 -19.68
C TYR A 122 0.09 27.97 -21.00
N ASN A 123 -0.67 27.54 -22.01
CA ASN A 123 -0.56 28.05 -23.38
C ASN A 123 -1.51 29.23 -23.63
N SER A 124 -2.66 29.28 -22.98
CA SER A 124 -3.71 30.27 -23.27
C SER A 124 -4.48 30.68 -22.01
N LEU A 125 -4.73 31.98 -21.90
CA LEU A 125 -5.61 32.53 -20.86
C LEU A 125 -7.08 32.14 -21.07
N SER A 126 -7.47 31.77 -22.30
CA SER A 126 -8.80 31.30 -22.66
C SER A 126 -8.97 29.79 -22.56
N SER A 127 -7.93 29.05 -22.18
CA SER A 127 -8.03 27.61 -21.96
C SER A 127 -9.14 27.26 -20.96
N PRO A 128 -9.97 26.26 -21.23
CA PRO A 128 -11.00 25.80 -20.28
C PRO A 128 -10.43 25.29 -18.95
N TYR A 129 -9.14 24.99 -18.93
CA TYR A 129 -8.43 24.50 -17.76
C TYR A 129 -7.68 25.61 -17.00
N ARG A 130 -7.76 26.86 -17.48
CA ARG A 130 -6.96 27.97 -16.89
C ARG A 130 -7.27 28.20 -15.43
N SER A 131 -8.51 28.06 -15.00
CA SER A 131 -8.94 28.27 -13.61
C SER A 131 -8.53 27.11 -12.67
N TRP A 132 -8.13 25.97 -13.21
CA TRP A 132 -7.67 24.83 -12.42
C TRP A 132 -6.36 25.10 -11.71
N TYR A 133 -5.53 26.03 -12.23
CA TYR A 133 -4.17 26.28 -11.75
C TYR A 133 -4.00 27.71 -11.26
N GLN A 134 -3.17 27.86 -10.24
CA GLN A 134 -2.82 29.15 -9.70
C GLN A 134 -1.47 29.61 -10.27
N PHE A 135 -1.47 30.85 -10.82
CA PHE A 135 -0.27 31.48 -11.37
C PHE A 135 0.01 32.77 -10.61
N SER A 136 1.25 32.94 -10.15
CA SER A 136 1.74 34.22 -9.65
C SER A 136 2.06 35.17 -10.81
N HIS A 137 2.72 34.68 -11.87
CA HIS A 137 2.96 35.40 -13.13
C HIS A 137 2.79 34.43 -14.32
N TRP A 138 1.64 34.51 -14.95
CA TRP A 138 1.33 33.66 -16.10
C TRP A 138 2.28 33.91 -17.28
N PRO A 139 2.75 32.88 -17.99
CA PRO A 139 2.50 31.47 -17.79
C PRO A 139 3.57 30.76 -16.93
N ARG A 140 4.67 31.42 -16.57
CA ARG A 140 5.89 30.76 -16.08
C ARG A 140 5.89 30.48 -14.60
N ASP A 141 5.29 31.36 -13.80
CA ASP A 141 5.31 31.25 -12.34
C ASP A 141 3.97 30.73 -11.85
N TYR A 142 3.91 29.46 -11.49
CA TYR A 142 2.72 28.76 -11.02
C TYR A 142 3.00 27.94 -9.76
N HIS A 143 1.94 27.66 -9.02
CA HIS A 143 2.04 26.77 -7.87
C HIS A 143 2.29 25.35 -8.36
N SER A 144 3.20 24.65 -7.71
CA SER A 144 3.57 23.26 -8.04
C SER A 144 3.74 22.46 -6.76
N TRP A 145 3.38 21.20 -6.83
CA TRP A 145 3.43 20.27 -5.72
C TRP A 145 4.88 20.17 -5.19
N TRP A 146 5.07 20.59 -3.93
CA TRP A 146 6.36 20.65 -3.25
C TRP A 146 7.48 21.37 -4.03
N GLY A 147 7.12 22.27 -4.95
CA GLY A 147 8.08 23.02 -5.76
C GLY A 147 8.61 22.27 -6.98
N PHE A 148 8.05 21.11 -7.31
CA PHE A 148 8.37 20.40 -8.56
C PHE A 148 7.62 21.01 -9.74
N ASP A 149 8.31 21.75 -10.59
CA ASP A 149 7.73 22.44 -11.74
C ASP A 149 7.10 21.51 -12.79
N THR A 150 7.44 20.23 -12.75
CA THR A 150 6.81 19.18 -13.56
C THR A 150 5.45 18.75 -13.05
N LEU A 151 5.03 19.16 -11.85
CA LEU A 151 3.80 18.78 -11.17
C LEU A 151 2.99 20.03 -10.76
N PRO A 152 2.37 20.75 -11.73
CA PRO A 152 1.51 21.91 -11.41
C PRO A 152 0.35 21.47 -10.50
N GLU A 153 0.21 22.20 -9.39
CA GLU A 153 -0.82 21.98 -8.38
C GLU A 153 -2.18 22.43 -8.89
N VAL A 154 -3.20 21.63 -8.60
CA VAL A 154 -4.57 21.89 -9.00
C VAL A 154 -5.33 22.57 -7.86
N ASN A 155 -6.21 23.50 -8.17
CA ASN A 155 -7.23 23.99 -7.25
C ASN A 155 -8.42 23.02 -7.28
N GLU A 156 -8.45 22.05 -6.38
CA GLU A 156 -9.47 20.99 -6.33
C GLU A 156 -10.88 21.54 -6.05
N LEU A 157 -10.97 22.75 -5.49
CA LEU A 157 -12.25 23.45 -5.24
C LEU A 157 -12.68 24.33 -6.41
N ASP A 158 -11.88 24.45 -7.47
CA ASP A 158 -12.34 25.08 -8.71
C ASP A 158 -13.61 24.38 -9.20
N PRO A 159 -14.72 25.11 -9.48
CA PRO A 159 -15.98 24.48 -9.84
C PRO A 159 -15.91 23.65 -11.14
N ALA A 160 -15.01 23.97 -12.07
CA ALA A 160 -14.85 23.21 -13.30
C ALA A 160 -14.08 21.91 -13.05
N PHE A 161 -12.96 21.97 -12.28
CA PHE A 161 -12.22 20.78 -11.88
C PHE A 161 -13.04 19.84 -11.00
N LEU A 162 -13.68 20.39 -9.96
CA LEU A 162 -14.54 19.61 -9.07
C LEU A 162 -15.63 18.86 -9.84
N ARG A 163 -16.28 19.53 -10.80
CA ARG A 163 -17.30 18.94 -11.67
C ARG A 163 -16.70 17.90 -12.62
N TYR A 164 -15.51 18.13 -13.15
CA TYR A 164 -14.81 17.21 -14.03
C TYR A 164 -14.46 15.89 -13.34
N ILE A 165 -14.01 15.95 -12.10
CA ILE A 165 -13.67 14.75 -11.31
C ILE A 165 -14.93 14.11 -10.72
N THR A 166 -15.78 14.88 -10.03
CA THR A 166 -16.87 14.36 -9.17
C THR A 166 -18.27 14.51 -9.76
N GLY A 167 -18.41 15.16 -10.90
CA GLY A 167 -19.71 15.40 -11.55
C GLY A 167 -20.33 14.15 -12.18
N ASP A 168 -21.55 14.31 -12.73
CA ASP A 168 -22.18 13.27 -13.53
C ASP A 168 -21.35 12.98 -14.77
N ALA A 169 -21.11 11.70 -15.07
CA ALA A 169 -20.19 11.23 -16.09
C ALA A 169 -18.74 11.74 -15.93
N GLY A 170 -18.37 12.24 -14.75
CA GLY A 170 -17.01 12.65 -14.42
C GLY A 170 -16.06 11.46 -14.27
N VAL A 171 -14.80 11.78 -14.01
CA VAL A 171 -13.70 10.78 -13.95
C VAL A 171 -14.02 9.62 -13.01
N LEU A 172 -14.51 9.92 -11.78
CA LEU A 172 -14.80 8.87 -10.79
C LEU A 172 -15.86 7.90 -11.30
N GLU A 173 -16.96 8.42 -11.82
CA GLU A 173 -18.07 7.60 -12.30
C GLU A 173 -17.70 6.80 -13.56
N LYS A 174 -16.91 7.40 -14.48
CA LYS A 174 -16.41 6.71 -15.67
C LYS A 174 -15.72 5.41 -15.31
N TRP A 175 -14.72 5.48 -14.43
CA TRP A 175 -13.92 4.31 -14.08
C TRP A 175 -14.67 3.30 -13.20
N GLN A 176 -15.59 3.75 -12.35
CA GLN A 176 -16.46 2.82 -11.62
C GLN A 176 -17.42 2.05 -12.57
N ARG A 177 -17.92 2.70 -13.62
CA ARG A 177 -18.70 2.01 -14.68
C ARG A 177 -17.85 1.00 -15.46
N ASP A 178 -16.55 1.21 -15.56
CA ASP A 178 -15.60 0.26 -16.14
C ASP A 178 -15.24 -0.89 -15.17
N GLY A 179 -15.91 -0.96 -14.01
CA GLY A 179 -15.85 -2.08 -13.07
C GLY A 179 -14.87 -1.90 -11.91
N THR A 180 -14.31 -0.71 -11.71
CA THR A 180 -13.46 -0.46 -10.55
C THR A 180 -14.28 -0.31 -9.27
N ALA A 181 -13.76 -0.81 -8.14
CA ALA A 181 -14.47 -0.92 -6.88
C ALA A 181 -14.04 0.13 -5.84
N GLY A 182 -13.42 1.21 -6.28
CA GLY A 182 -13.03 2.31 -5.40
C GLY A 182 -11.70 2.95 -5.74
N TRP A 183 -11.23 3.78 -4.82
CA TRP A 183 -10.10 4.66 -4.99
C TRP A 183 -9.19 4.67 -3.76
N ARG A 184 -7.89 4.61 -3.99
CA ARG A 184 -6.87 5.08 -3.04
C ARG A 184 -6.55 6.52 -3.44
N LEU A 185 -6.57 7.43 -2.49
CA LEU A 185 -6.28 8.83 -2.73
C LEU A 185 -4.84 9.11 -2.37
N ASP A 186 -4.08 9.52 -3.38
CA ASP A 186 -2.71 9.98 -3.25
C ASP A 186 -2.67 11.23 -2.40
N VAL A 187 -1.68 11.31 -1.49
CA VAL A 187 -1.43 12.45 -0.59
C VAL A 187 -2.73 13.07 -0.05
N ALA A 188 -3.56 12.27 0.63
CA ALA A 188 -4.89 12.73 1.09
C ALA A 188 -4.83 14.00 1.96
N ASP A 189 -3.67 14.28 2.57
CA ASP A 189 -3.44 15.50 3.35
C ASP A 189 -3.42 16.77 2.49
N GLU A 190 -3.13 16.66 1.20
CA GLU A 190 -3.15 17.76 0.24
C GLU A 190 -4.56 18.10 -0.24
N LEU A 191 -5.50 17.16 -0.16
CA LEU A 191 -6.85 17.31 -0.69
C LEU A 191 -7.76 18.07 0.29
N PRO A 192 -8.42 19.17 -0.12
CA PRO A 192 -9.32 19.92 0.76
C PRO A 192 -10.54 19.09 1.19
N ASP A 193 -11.05 19.37 2.39
CA ASP A 193 -12.24 18.70 2.94
C ASP A 193 -13.46 18.76 2.00
N GLY A 194 -13.68 19.90 1.35
CA GLY A 194 -14.79 20.07 0.40
C GLY A 194 -14.69 19.14 -0.81
N PHE A 195 -13.46 18.92 -1.30
CA PHE A 195 -13.19 17.98 -2.39
C PHE A 195 -13.43 16.54 -1.93
N LEU A 196 -12.86 16.14 -0.78
CA LEU A 196 -13.07 14.80 -0.21
C LEU A 196 -14.56 14.48 0.03
N ASP A 197 -15.33 15.45 0.51
CA ASP A 197 -16.79 15.33 0.69
C ASP A 197 -17.52 15.08 -0.64
N ALA A 198 -17.16 15.83 -1.68
CA ALA A 198 -17.76 15.68 -3.01
C ALA A 198 -17.37 14.36 -3.66
N LEU A 199 -16.08 13.99 -3.57
CA LEU A 199 -15.53 12.74 -4.06
C LEU A 199 -16.27 11.55 -3.45
N ARG A 200 -16.35 11.50 -2.11
CA ARG A 200 -17.06 10.41 -1.43
C ARG A 200 -18.51 10.33 -1.86
N ARG A 201 -19.22 11.47 -1.92
CA ARG A 201 -20.63 11.47 -2.36
C ARG A 201 -20.79 10.85 -3.74
N ARG A 202 -19.92 11.21 -4.71
CA ARG A 202 -19.96 10.65 -6.06
C ARG A 202 -19.65 9.15 -6.04
N VAL A 203 -18.56 8.74 -5.41
CA VAL A 203 -18.15 7.33 -5.35
C VAL A 203 -19.26 6.46 -4.76
N LYS A 204 -19.87 6.89 -3.65
CA LYS A 204 -20.93 6.13 -2.97
C LYS A 204 -22.28 6.21 -3.67
N ALA A 205 -22.54 7.25 -4.45
CA ALA A 205 -23.74 7.33 -5.29
C ALA A 205 -23.67 6.36 -6.48
N THR A 206 -22.48 6.11 -7.01
CA THR A 206 -22.25 5.17 -8.11
C THR A 206 -22.24 3.72 -7.60
N ASP A 207 -21.52 3.43 -6.54
CA ASP A 207 -21.50 2.13 -5.84
C ASP A 207 -21.36 2.36 -4.33
N PRO A 208 -22.40 2.11 -3.52
CA PRO A 208 -22.33 2.25 -2.05
C PRO A 208 -21.23 1.42 -1.39
N GLN A 209 -20.79 0.33 -2.02
CA GLN A 209 -19.75 -0.56 -1.52
C GLN A 209 -18.34 -0.21 -2.02
N ALA A 210 -18.20 0.75 -2.93
CA ALA A 210 -16.90 1.16 -3.42
C ALA A 210 -16.07 1.79 -2.29
N LEU A 211 -14.78 1.44 -2.23
CA LEU A 211 -13.85 1.88 -1.19
C LEU A 211 -13.30 3.28 -1.49
N VAL A 212 -13.21 4.13 -0.46
CA VAL A 212 -12.44 5.38 -0.48
C VAL A 212 -11.35 5.26 0.59
N LEU A 213 -10.13 4.99 0.17
CA LEU A 213 -8.96 4.81 1.01
C LEU A 213 -8.03 6.02 0.87
N GLY A 214 -7.55 6.58 1.96
CA GLY A 214 -6.61 7.71 1.92
C GLY A 214 -5.18 7.30 2.25
N GLU A 215 -4.21 7.94 1.61
CA GLU A 215 -2.84 7.91 2.06
C GLU A 215 -2.67 8.95 3.17
N VAL A 216 -2.46 8.48 4.39
CA VAL A 216 -2.15 9.28 5.58
C VAL A 216 -1.06 8.55 6.36
N TRP A 217 0.06 9.23 6.62
CA TRP A 217 1.24 8.58 7.20
C TRP A 217 1.22 8.46 8.71
N GLU A 218 0.40 9.28 9.37
CA GLU A 218 0.28 9.35 10.84
C GLU A 218 -1.10 8.88 11.30
N ASP A 219 -1.43 9.15 12.56
CA ASP A 219 -2.77 8.93 13.10
C ASP A 219 -3.78 9.87 12.41
N ALA A 220 -4.65 9.31 11.60
CA ALA A 220 -5.65 10.06 10.82
C ALA A 220 -6.81 10.60 11.66
N SER A 221 -6.95 10.19 12.93
CA SER A 221 -8.03 10.64 13.82
C SER A 221 -7.80 12.03 14.39
N ASN A 222 -6.53 12.41 14.51
CA ASN A 222 -6.12 13.69 15.10
C ASN A 222 -5.20 14.51 14.18
N LYS A 223 -5.10 14.11 12.91
CA LYS A 223 -4.24 14.77 11.92
C LYS A 223 -4.61 16.23 11.75
N GLU A 224 -3.58 17.08 11.80
CA GLU A 224 -3.64 18.47 11.37
C GLU A 224 -2.80 18.64 10.11
N SER A 225 -3.34 19.32 9.11
CA SER A 225 -2.69 19.59 7.85
C SER A 225 -3.13 20.97 7.35
N TYR A 226 -2.20 21.78 6.92
CA TYR A 226 -2.44 23.17 6.46
C TYR A 226 -3.20 24.04 7.48
N GLY A 227 -2.92 23.84 8.78
CA GLY A 227 -3.56 24.59 9.88
C GLY A 227 -5.00 24.17 10.19
N HIS A 228 -5.48 23.09 9.62
CA HIS A 228 -6.83 22.56 9.87
C HIS A 228 -6.78 21.14 10.41
N ARG A 229 -7.56 20.86 11.46
CA ARG A 229 -7.79 19.51 11.93
C ARG A 229 -8.66 18.76 10.92
N ARG A 230 -8.13 17.65 10.43
CA ARG A 230 -8.78 16.84 9.40
C ARG A 230 -9.90 15.99 10.00
N ARG A 231 -10.92 15.71 9.20
CA ARG A 231 -12.12 14.96 9.61
C ARG A 231 -12.33 13.68 8.80
N TYR A 232 -11.23 13.07 8.36
CA TYR A 232 -11.19 11.91 7.49
C TYR A 232 -12.13 10.79 7.89
N LEU A 233 -12.17 10.45 9.20
CA LEU A 233 -12.80 9.25 9.73
C LEU A 233 -14.21 9.48 10.30
N LEU A 234 -14.79 10.67 10.08
CA LEU A 234 -16.13 11.02 10.59
C LEU A 234 -17.29 10.54 9.68
N GLY A 235 -17.03 9.61 8.77
CA GLY A 235 -18.03 8.94 7.93
C GLY A 235 -18.43 9.68 6.65
N ARG A 236 -17.82 10.84 6.34
CA ARG A 236 -18.15 11.65 5.17
C ARG A 236 -17.03 11.80 4.15
N GLN A 237 -15.83 11.28 4.42
CA GLN A 237 -14.66 11.40 3.56
C GLN A 237 -14.06 10.04 3.23
N LEU A 238 -13.23 9.48 4.09
CA LEU A 238 -12.57 8.20 3.87
C LEU A 238 -13.31 7.05 4.54
N ASP A 239 -13.28 5.88 3.94
CA ASP A 239 -13.69 4.64 4.60
C ASP A 239 -12.60 4.15 5.53
N SER A 240 -11.33 4.32 5.14
CA SER A 240 -10.15 4.01 5.93
C SER A 240 -8.89 4.63 5.32
N VAL A 241 -7.73 4.28 5.88
CA VAL A 241 -6.42 4.82 5.47
C VAL A 241 -5.37 3.71 5.32
N MET A 242 -4.27 4.01 4.61
CA MET A 242 -3.04 3.23 4.64
C MET A 242 -2.44 3.32 6.04
N ASN A 243 -2.14 2.17 6.64
CA ASN A 243 -1.81 2.08 8.07
C ASN A 243 -0.29 2.09 8.32
N TYR A 244 0.34 3.22 8.12
CA TYR A 244 1.76 3.42 8.44
C TYR A 244 2.07 3.27 9.95
N PRO A 245 1.18 3.69 10.89
CA PRO A 245 1.44 3.46 12.31
C PRO A 245 1.65 1.99 12.70
N PHE A 246 0.85 1.05 12.20
CA PHE A 246 1.06 -0.38 12.47
C PHE A 246 2.33 -0.91 11.82
N ARG A 247 2.65 -0.45 10.60
CA ARG A 247 3.92 -0.77 9.95
C ARG A 247 5.10 -0.38 10.84
N GLN A 248 5.11 0.85 11.33
CA GLN A 248 6.18 1.35 12.22
C GLN A 248 6.25 0.56 13.52
N ALA A 249 5.10 0.26 14.16
CA ALA A 249 5.04 -0.54 15.37
C ALA A 249 5.66 -1.94 15.19
N ILE A 250 5.30 -2.62 14.10
CA ILE A 250 5.85 -3.94 13.76
C ILE A 250 7.36 -3.85 13.55
N LEU A 251 7.84 -2.91 12.74
CA LEU A 251 9.25 -2.78 12.40
C LEU A 251 10.09 -2.39 13.61
N ARG A 252 9.64 -1.44 14.44
CA ARG A 252 10.35 -1.05 15.65
C ARG A 252 10.47 -2.21 16.62
N PHE A 253 9.39 -2.93 16.88
CA PHE A 253 9.44 -4.11 17.72
C PHE A 253 10.45 -5.14 17.20
N LEU A 254 10.44 -5.47 15.92
CA LEU A 254 11.32 -6.50 15.36
C LEU A 254 12.80 -6.07 15.30
N LEU A 255 13.06 -4.79 15.07
CA LEU A 255 14.43 -4.29 14.89
C LEU A 255 15.05 -3.78 16.19
N GLU A 256 14.27 -3.07 17.02
CA GLU A 256 14.76 -2.40 18.22
C GLU A 256 14.41 -3.16 19.51
N GLY A 257 13.32 -3.94 19.52
CA GLY A 257 12.78 -4.63 20.69
C GLY A 257 11.86 -3.75 21.53
N GLY A 258 11.45 -4.29 22.69
CA GLY A 258 10.54 -3.61 23.59
C GLY A 258 9.08 -3.72 23.13
N ARG A 259 8.27 -4.47 23.87
CA ARG A 259 6.86 -4.69 23.52
C ARG A 259 6.02 -3.40 23.47
N ALA A 260 6.44 -2.36 24.22
CA ALA A 260 5.77 -1.06 24.20
C ALA A 260 5.85 -0.40 22.82
N HIS A 261 6.95 -0.57 22.08
CA HIS A 261 7.08 -0.08 20.71
C HIS A 261 6.00 -0.63 19.75
N PHE A 262 5.45 -1.80 20.07
CA PHE A 262 4.36 -2.39 19.33
C PHE A 262 3.00 -1.99 19.91
N PHE A 263 2.79 -2.19 21.22
CA PHE A 263 1.46 -2.04 21.79
C PHE A 263 0.99 -0.60 21.89
N ASP A 264 1.85 0.36 22.24
CA ASP A 264 1.43 1.75 22.43
C ASP A 264 0.82 2.35 21.14
N PRO A 265 1.48 2.29 19.95
CA PRO A 265 0.86 2.79 18.74
C PRO A 265 -0.35 1.96 18.29
N VAL A 266 -0.32 0.63 18.47
CA VAL A 266 -1.43 -0.24 18.05
C VAL A 266 -2.68 0.05 18.88
N LEU A 267 -2.55 0.16 20.21
CA LEU A 267 -3.66 0.46 21.07
C LEU A 267 -4.19 1.87 20.87
N SER A 268 -3.31 2.85 20.67
CA SER A 268 -3.72 4.22 20.33
C SER A 268 -4.65 4.26 19.12
N ILE A 269 -4.26 3.61 18.02
CA ILE A 269 -5.11 3.55 16.81
C ILE A 269 -6.41 2.79 17.07
N ILE A 270 -6.39 1.68 17.83
CA ILE A 270 -7.59 0.91 18.15
C ILE A 270 -8.58 1.72 19.00
N GLU A 271 -8.08 2.55 19.91
CA GLU A 271 -8.90 3.39 20.78
C GLU A 271 -9.48 4.61 20.03
N HIS A 272 -8.71 5.18 19.08
CA HIS A 272 -9.10 6.39 18.37
C HIS A 272 -9.99 6.16 17.15
N TYR A 273 -9.87 5.00 16.49
CA TYR A 273 -10.57 4.77 15.23
C TYR A 273 -11.92 4.11 15.41
N PRO A 274 -12.96 4.56 14.67
CA PRO A 274 -14.23 3.86 14.64
C PRO A 274 -14.07 2.40 14.20
N PRO A 275 -14.83 1.44 14.76
CA PRO A 275 -14.67 0.02 14.44
C PRO A 275 -14.78 -0.31 12.94
N GLN A 276 -15.62 0.39 12.19
CA GLN A 276 -15.76 0.21 10.74
C GLN A 276 -14.51 0.65 9.98
N VAL A 277 -13.81 1.68 10.45
CA VAL A 277 -12.54 2.14 9.88
C VAL A 277 -11.42 1.14 10.17
N LEU A 278 -11.35 0.65 11.43
CA LEU A 278 -10.36 -0.36 11.84
C LEU A 278 -10.41 -1.63 10.98
N ARG A 279 -11.62 -2.08 10.59
CA ARG A 279 -11.79 -3.27 9.76
C ARG A 279 -11.23 -3.12 8.36
N LEU A 280 -11.12 -1.90 7.86
CA LEU A 280 -10.68 -1.57 6.50
C LEU A 280 -9.28 -0.96 6.45
N LEU A 281 -8.57 -0.83 7.59
CA LEU A 281 -7.19 -0.33 7.61
C LEU A 281 -6.32 -1.15 6.66
N MET A 282 -5.62 -0.49 5.76
CA MET A 282 -4.69 -1.14 4.84
C MET A 282 -3.34 -1.37 5.54
N ASN A 283 -3.18 -2.54 6.16
CA ASN A 283 -1.95 -2.92 6.85
C ASN A 283 -0.90 -3.39 5.85
N HIS A 284 0.22 -2.70 5.74
CA HIS A 284 1.32 -3.02 4.84
C HIS A 284 2.66 -3.08 5.59
N ILE A 285 3.65 -3.81 5.06
CA ILE A 285 5.04 -3.77 5.49
C ILE A 285 5.89 -3.05 4.44
N GLY A 286 5.77 -3.45 3.17
CA GLY A 286 6.36 -2.78 2.02
C GLY A 286 5.34 -1.98 1.23
N THR A 287 5.79 -0.91 0.56
CA THR A 287 5.04 -0.12 -0.43
C THR A 287 5.97 0.34 -1.54
N HIS A 288 5.40 0.95 -2.59
CA HIS A 288 6.19 1.55 -3.66
C HIS A 288 7.02 2.78 -3.22
N ASP A 289 6.76 3.34 -2.02
CA ASP A 289 7.47 4.51 -1.46
C ASP A 289 8.53 4.15 -0.42
N THR A 290 8.63 2.87 -0.05
CA THR A 290 9.54 2.42 0.98
C THR A 290 10.53 1.39 0.45
N GLU A 291 11.62 1.13 1.19
CA GLU A 291 12.48 -0.01 0.89
C GLU A 291 11.68 -1.31 0.94
N ARG A 292 12.07 -2.31 0.15
CA ARG A 292 11.53 -3.67 0.22
C ARG A 292 11.63 -4.21 1.64
N ALA A 293 10.58 -4.89 2.08
CA ALA A 293 10.49 -5.43 3.44
C ALA A 293 11.70 -6.29 3.83
N LEU A 294 12.16 -7.13 2.90
CA LEU A 294 13.32 -8.00 3.14
C LEU A 294 14.61 -7.20 3.35
N THR A 295 14.85 -6.18 2.51
CA THR A 295 16.03 -5.29 2.65
C THR A 295 15.98 -4.50 3.95
N LEU A 296 14.81 -3.98 4.32
CA LEU A 296 14.61 -3.24 5.56
C LEU A 296 14.88 -4.09 6.81
N LEU A 297 14.47 -5.36 6.78
CA LEU A 297 14.56 -6.27 7.95
C LEU A 297 15.91 -6.95 8.10
N GLY A 298 16.77 -6.95 7.07
CA GLY A 298 18.07 -7.63 7.15
C GLY A 298 19.25 -6.87 6.57
N GLY A 299 18.99 -5.85 5.75
CA GLY A 299 20.03 -5.05 5.10
C GLY A 299 20.65 -3.99 6.01
N GLU A 300 21.70 -3.38 5.51
CA GLU A 300 22.30 -2.21 6.15
C GLU A 300 21.40 -0.98 5.93
N PRO A 301 21.01 -0.22 6.96
CA PRO A 301 20.20 0.99 6.78
C PRO A 301 20.85 1.98 5.83
N SER A 302 20.09 2.55 4.91
CA SER A 302 20.60 3.47 3.89
C SER A 302 21.17 4.77 4.47
N ARG A 303 20.64 5.26 5.58
CA ARG A 303 21.10 6.46 6.30
C ARG A 303 21.33 7.68 5.39
N GLY A 304 20.47 7.85 4.37
CA GLY A 304 20.58 8.95 3.41
C GLY A 304 21.65 8.75 2.32
N ARG A 305 22.31 7.60 2.24
CA ARG A 305 23.24 7.29 1.15
C ARG A 305 22.53 7.27 -0.21
N GLY A 306 23.19 7.81 -1.22
CA GLY A 306 22.62 8.03 -2.55
C GLY A 306 22.37 6.74 -3.35
N ARG A 307 21.74 6.90 -4.52
CA ARG A 307 21.34 5.79 -5.40
C ARG A 307 22.49 4.87 -5.82
N SER A 308 23.69 5.43 -6.07
CA SER A 308 24.86 4.60 -6.46
C SER A 308 25.24 3.60 -5.37
N TRP A 309 25.19 4.00 -4.10
CA TRP A 309 25.40 3.08 -3.00
C TRP A 309 24.28 2.04 -2.91
N GLN A 310 23.02 2.48 -3.00
CA GLN A 310 21.85 1.60 -2.93
C GLN A 310 21.83 0.56 -4.06
N ALA A 311 22.25 0.94 -5.26
CA ALA A 311 22.35 0.06 -6.43
C ALA A 311 23.33 -1.10 -6.22
N ALA A 312 24.40 -0.85 -5.46
CA ALA A 312 25.47 -1.83 -5.22
C ALA A 312 25.14 -2.79 -4.05
N GLN A 313 24.03 -2.61 -3.35
CA GLN A 313 23.71 -3.42 -2.18
C GLN A 313 22.87 -4.64 -2.53
N THR A 314 23.27 -5.77 -1.99
CA THR A 314 22.49 -7.02 -1.93
C THR A 314 22.67 -7.62 -0.55
N LEU A 315 21.69 -8.40 -0.10
CA LEU A 315 21.80 -9.10 1.17
C LEU A 315 22.83 -10.24 1.08
N SER A 316 23.77 -10.30 2.00
CA SER A 316 24.57 -11.51 2.19
C SER A 316 23.69 -12.70 2.61
N PRO A 317 24.13 -13.96 2.43
CA PRO A 317 23.34 -15.12 2.86
C PRO A 317 22.88 -15.07 4.32
N ALA A 318 23.73 -14.61 5.22
CA ALA A 318 23.40 -14.46 6.65
C ALA A 318 22.37 -13.35 6.90
N GLN A 319 22.51 -12.21 6.21
CA GLN A 319 21.52 -11.13 6.26
C GLN A 319 20.16 -11.59 5.70
N ARG A 320 20.17 -12.30 4.58
CA ARG A 320 18.94 -12.84 3.96
C ARG A 320 18.25 -13.83 4.89
N GLN A 321 18.99 -14.76 5.53
CA GLN A 321 18.41 -15.69 6.50
C GLN A 321 17.73 -14.96 7.65
N THR A 322 18.38 -13.94 8.22
CA THR A 322 17.81 -13.09 9.27
C THR A 322 16.59 -12.32 8.78
N ALA A 323 16.66 -11.75 7.56
CA ALA A 323 15.58 -10.99 6.94
C ALA A 323 14.33 -11.86 6.71
N VAL A 324 14.51 -13.07 6.18
CA VAL A 324 13.41 -14.03 5.96
C VAL A 324 12.72 -14.39 7.27
N ALA A 325 13.49 -14.71 8.31
CA ALA A 325 12.93 -15.00 9.63
C ALA A 325 12.12 -13.80 10.17
N ARG A 326 12.66 -12.59 10.11
CA ARG A 326 11.96 -11.37 10.55
C ARG A 326 10.76 -11.03 9.68
N LEU A 327 10.82 -11.24 8.36
CA LEU A 327 9.70 -11.01 7.45
C LEU A 327 8.52 -11.95 7.76
N LYS A 328 8.80 -13.20 8.10
CA LYS A 328 7.77 -14.13 8.57
C LYS A 328 7.10 -13.65 9.85
N LEU A 329 7.84 -13.09 10.80
CA LEU A 329 7.26 -12.49 12.01
C LEU A 329 6.46 -11.22 11.70
N ALA A 330 7.00 -10.34 10.85
CA ALA A 330 6.31 -9.12 10.44
C ALA A 330 4.96 -9.42 9.80
N THR A 331 4.93 -10.40 8.89
CA THR A 331 3.70 -10.79 8.19
C THR A 331 2.73 -11.56 9.10
N LEU A 332 3.22 -12.35 10.04
CA LEU A 332 2.37 -12.97 11.06
C LEU A 332 1.60 -11.92 11.85
N LEU A 333 2.28 -10.84 12.27
CA LEU A 333 1.64 -9.70 12.94
C LEU A 333 0.71 -8.93 11.98
N GLN A 334 1.19 -8.58 10.78
CA GLN A 334 0.41 -7.86 9.77
C GLN A 334 -0.92 -8.54 9.46
N PHE A 335 -0.91 -9.86 9.28
CA PHE A 335 -2.10 -10.64 8.91
C PHE A 335 -3.04 -10.91 10.09
N SER A 336 -2.63 -10.69 11.32
CA SER A 336 -3.47 -10.90 12.51
C SER A 336 -3.94 -9.63 13.21
N LEU A 337 -3.36 -8.48 12.93
CA LEU A 337 -3.84 -7.18 13.41
C LEU A 337 -5.21 -6.81 12.83
N PRO A 338 -5.99 -5.93 13.49
CA PRO A 338 -7.19 -5.34 12.90
C PRO A 338 -6.88 -4.66 11.56
N GLY A 339 -7.77 -4.82 10.58
CA GLY A 339 -7.59 -4.29 9.24
C GLY A 339 -7.36 -5.38 8.18
N VAL A 340 -6.98 -4.99 6.98
CA VAL A 340 -6.74 -5.84 5.81
C VAL A 340 -5.26 -5.87 5.49
N PRO A 341 -4.59 -7.02 5.52
CA PRO A 341 -3.18 -7.11 5.13
C PRO A 341 -3.03 -6.80 3.65
N CYS A 342 -2.09 -5.94 3.31
CA CYS A 342 -1.72 -5.60 1.94
C CYS A 342 -0.32 -6.12 1.64
N ILE A 343 -0.19 -6.96 0.64
CA ILE A 343 1.09 -7.46 0.13
C ILE A 343 1.55 -6.48 -0.94
N TYR A 344 2.73 -5.89 -0.77
CA TYR A 344 3.41 -5.21 -1.86
C TYR A 344 4.01 -6.28 -2.77
N TYR A 345 3.66 -6.26 -4.07
CA TYR A 345 4.06 -7.30 -5.02
C TYR A 345 5.55 -7.62 -4.91
N GLY A 346 5.88 -8.90 -4.88
CA GLY A 346 7.27 -9.37 -4.81
C GLY A 346 7.83 -9.53 -3.39
N ASP A 347 7.19 -9.00 -2.35
CA ASP A 347 7.61 -9.30 -0.97
C ASP A 347 7.40 -10.79 -0.68
N GLU A 348 6.33 -11.40 -1.23
CA GLU A 348 6.05 -12.84 -1.17
C GLU A 348 7.03 -13.69 -2.00
N ALA A 349 7.69 -13.07 -2.97
CA ALA A 349 8.71 -13.70 -3.80
C ALA A 349 10.14 -13.49 -3.26
N GLY A 350 10.29 -12.77 -2.16
CA GLY A 350 11.58 -12.50 -1.56
C GLY A 350 12.42 -11.47 -2.30
N MET A 351 11.77 -10.49 -2.96
CA MET A 351 12.47 -9.41 -3.64
C MET A 351 13.18 -8.47 -2.67
N GLU A 352 14.36 -8.05 -3.05
CA GLU A 352 15.21 -7.07 -2.36
C GLU A 352 15.22 -5.74 -3.11
N GLY A 353 15.52 -4.66 -2.42
CA GLY A 353 15.72 -3.34 -3.00
C GLY A 353 15.56 -2.22 -1.97
N TYR A 354 16.39 -1.22 -2.09
CA TYR A 354 16.24 0.04 -1.36
C TYR A 354 15.11 0.87 -1.98
N LYS A 355 15.09 2.18 -1.68
CA LYS A 355 14.05 3.09 -2.20
C LYS A 355 14.04 3.14 -3.72
N ASP A 356 13.02 3.76 -4.25
CA ASP A 356 12.85 4.01 -5.69
C ASP A 356 14.15 4.46 -6.38
N PRO A 357 14.56 3.79 -7.47
CA PRO A 357 13.87 2.79 -8.31
C PRO A 357 14.05 1.33 -7.88
N PHE A 358 14.87 1.02 -6.88
CA PHE A 358 15.32 -0.34 -6.56
C PHE A 358 14.22 -1.22 -5.96
N ASN A 359 13.21 -0.62 -5.31
CA ASN A 359 12.04 -1.33 -4.78
C ASN A 359 10.98 -1.66 -5.84
N ARG A 360 11.11 -1.12 -7.07
CA ARG A 360 10.11 -1.23 -8.16
C ARG A 360 10.55 -2.12 -9.32
N ARG A 361 11.39 -3.13 -9.04
CA ARG A 361 11.85 -4.11 -10.03
C ARG A 361 10.70 -4.99 -10.51
N THR A 362 10.91 -5.65 -11.69
CA THR A 362 9.96 -6.64 -12.21
C THR A 362 9.79 -7.82 -11.28
N TYR A 363 8.60 -8.44 -11.30
CA TYR A 363 8.36 -9.67 -10.56
C TYR A 363 9.20 -10.84 -11.10
N PRO A 364 9.88 -11.61 -10.24
CA PRO A 364 10.82 -12.66 -10.66
C PRO A 364 10.10 -13.98 -11.00
N TRP A 365 9.21 -14.00 -11.98
CA TRP A 365 8.44 -15.18 -12.36
C TRP A 365 9.33 -16.40 -12.59
N GLY A 366 9.00 -17.52 -11.91
CA GLY A 366 9.74 -18.78 -11.96
C GLY A 366 11.03 -18.79 -11.13
N ARG A 367 11.32 -17.71 -10.40
CA ARG A 367 12.51 -17.58 -9.52
C ARG A 367 12.13 -17.07 -8.13
N GLU A 368 10.87 -17.24 -7.77
CA GLU A 368 10.33 -16.84 -6.47
C GLU A 368 11.04 -17.60 -5.33
N ASP A 369 11.20 -16.97 -4.18
CA ASP A 369 11.55 -17.65 -2.94
C ASP A 369 10.41 -18.58 -2.52
N ALA A 370 10.59 -19.88 -2.75
CA ALA A 370 9.53 -20.89 -2.55
C ALA A 370 9.05 -20.95 -1.09
N GLU A 371 9.96 -20.71 -0.12
CA GLU A 371 9.66 -20.73 1.31
C GLU A 371 8.76 -19.53 1.69
N LEU A 372 9.09 -18.34 1.22
CA LEU A 372 8.28 -17.15 1.45
C LEU A 372 6.94 -17.23 0.72
N LEU A 373 6.92 -17.68 -0.51
CA LEU A 373 5.70 -17.82 -1.28
C LEU A 373 4.70 -18.78 -0.61
N ASP A 374 5.17 -19.94 -0.14
CA ASP A 374 4.34 -20.89 0.62
C ASP A 374 3.87 -20.30 1.95
N TRP A 375 4.73 -19.54 2.62
CA TRP A 375 4.38 -18.83 3.84
C TRP A 375 3.22 -17.84 3.64
N TYR A 376 3.29 -16.97 2.64
CA TYR A 376 2.22 -16.01 2.32
C TYR A 376 0.91 -16.71 1.92
N ARG A 377 0.98 -17.78 1.13
CA ARG A 377 -0.19 -18.62 0.79
C ARG A 377 -0.82 -19.22 2.05
N THR A 378 0.00 -19.67 2.97
CA THR A 378 -0.46 -20.24 4.25
C THR A 378 -1.15 -19.19 5.09
N LEU A 379 -0.55 -17.98 5.24
CA LEU A 379 -1.17 -16.87 5.94
C LEU A 379 -2.52 -16.45 5.34
N GLY A 380 -2.58 -16.31 4.01
CA GLY A 380 -3.81 -15.95 3.30
C GLY A 380 -4.92 -16.98 3.51
N ARG A 381 -4.58 -18.28 3.40
CA ARG A 381 -5.51 -19.39 3.66
C ARG A 381 -5.99 -19.40 5.10
N CYS A 382 -5.08 -19.34 6.07
CA CYS A 382 -5.42 -19.35 7.50
C CYS A 382 -6.29 -18.16 7.87
N ARG A 383 -5.96 -16.95 7.38
CA ARG A 383 -6.77 -15.76 7.66
C ARG A 383 -8.19 -15.88 7.13
N ARG A 384 -8.39 -16.41 5.92
CA ARG A 384 -9.75 -16.64 5.36
C ARG A 384 -10.57 -17.65 6.16
N GLN A 385 -9.92 -18.61 6.81
CA GLN A 385 -10.57 -19.62 7.63
C GLN A 385 -10.85 -19.15 9.07
N GLN A 386 -10.37 -17.97 9.47
CA GLN A 386 -10.47 -17.44 10.83
C GLN A 386 -11.18 -16.08 10.85
N PRO A 387 -12.53 -16.04 10.90
CA PRO A 387 -13.27 -14.76 10.92
C PRO A 387 -12.87 -13.82 12.04
N ALA A 388 -12.38 -14.35 13.17
CA ALA A 388 -11.87 -13.54 14.27
C ALA A 388 -10.71 -12.63 13.87
N LEU A 389 -9.90 -12.98 12.86
CA LEU A 389 -8.82 -12.12 12.37
C LEU A 389 -9.34 -10.91 11.58
N ALA A 390 -10.54 -11.01 10.99
CA ALA A 390 -11.18 -9.90 10.30
C ALA A 390 -11.95 -8.99 11.28
N GLU A 391 -12.78 -9.57 12.15
CA GLU A 391 -13.80 -8.85 12.91
C GLU A 391 -13.61 -8.90 14.43
N GLY A 392 -12.78 -9.83 14.93
CA GLY A 392 -12.62 -10.07 16.35
C GLY A 392 -11.96 -8.91 17.09
N ALA A 393 -12.38 -8.67 18.33
CA ALA A 393 -11.74 -7.71 19.21
C ALA A 393 -10.26 -8.05 19.43
N PHE A 394 -9.44 -7.02 19.54
CA PHE A 394 -8.02 -7.13 19.86
C PHE A 394 -7.82 -7.02 21.37
N GLN A 395 -7.11 -7.95 21.97
CA GLN A 395 -6.81 -7.93 23.40
C GLN A 395 -5.35 -8.34 23.66
N PRO A 396 -4.52 -7.43 24.19
CA PRO A 396 -3.14 -7.77 24.58
C PRO A 396 -3.11 -8.85 25.66
N LEU A 397 -2.05 -9.66 25.63
CA LEU A 397 -1.74 -10.61 26.70
C LEU A 397 -0.45 -10.19 27.43
N PRO A 398 -0.35 -10.44 28.74
CA PRO A 398 0.90 -10.25 29.45
C PRO A 398 2.02 -11.09 28.85
N SER A 399 3.15 -10.46 28.52
CA SER A 399 4.32 -11.08 27.94
C SER A 399 5.60 -10.33 28.33
N GLY A 400 6.76 -10.96 28.14
CA GLY A 400 8.06 -10.29 28.31
C GLY A 400 8.35 -9.29 27.20
N GLU A 401 9.44 -8.53 27.32
CA GLU A 401 9.82 -7.46 26.38
C GLU A 401 10.15 -7.96 24.96
N GLU A 402 10.58 -9.23 24.83
CA GLU A 402 10.93 -9.86 23.57
C GLU A 402 9.74 -10.58 22.89
N ILE A 403 8.58 -10.58 23.56
CA ILE A 403 7.36 -11.24 23.06
C ILE A 403 6.22 -10.23 22.91
N VAL A 404 5.61 -10.25 21.75
CA VAL A 404 4.27 -9.67 21.52
C VAL A 404 3.27 -10.80 21.49
N ALA A 405 2.24 -10.72 22.34
CA ALA A 405 1.14 -11.69 22.36
C ALA A 405 -0.20 -11.00 22.57
N TYR A 406 -1.21 -11.41 21.81
CA TYR A 406 -2.56 -10.89 21.88
C TYR A 406 -3.59 -11.90 21.34
N THR A 407 -4.85 -11.67 21.64
CA THR A 407 -5.95 -12.43 21.07
C THR A 407 -6.77 -11.59 20.11
N ARG A 408 -7.39 -12.27 19.15
CA ARG A 408 -8.42 -11.74 18.25
C ARG A 408 -9.72 -12.51 18.47
N GLY A 409 -10.78 -11.78 18.83
CA GLY A 409 -12.07 -12.35 19.14
C GLY A 409 -12.13 -13.02 20.51
N THR A 410 -13.30 -13.57 20.83
CA THR A 410 -13.63 -14.24 22.09
C THR A 410 -14.32 -15.57 21.81
N GLY A 411 -14.38 -16.48 22.80
CA GLY A 411 -15.06 -17.76 22.68
C GLY A 411 -14.38 -18.74 21.70
N ALA A 412 -15.15 -19.71 21.19
CA ALA A 412 -14.72 -20.62 20.15
C ALA A 412 -14.44 -19.85 18.85
N GLY A 413 -13.37 -20.20 18.16
CA GLY A 413 -12.93 -19.48 16.95
C GLY A 413 -12.05 -18.27 17.20
N ALA A 414 -11.78 -17.90 18.46
CA ALA A 414 -10.76 -16.89 18.79
C ALA A 414 -9.37 -17.38 18.35
N VAL A 415 -8.53 -16.42 17.97
CA VAL A 415 -7.14 -16.67 17.58
C VAL A 415 -6.20 -15.94 18.55
N LEU A 416 -5.16 -16.64 19.02
CA LEU A 416 -4.05 -16.06 19.76
C LEU A 416 -2.86 -15.96 18.82
N CYS A 417 -2.27 -14.77 18.73
CA CYS A 417 -0.99 -14.54 18.05
C CYS A 417 0.08 -14.33 19.09
N ALA A 418 1.22 -15.02 18.95
CA ALA A 418 2.40 -14.82 19.79
C ALA A 418 3.64 -14.80 18.90
N VAL A 419 4.52 -13.81 19.10
CA VAL A 419 5.76 -13.61 18.33
C VAL A 419 6.91 -13.37 19.27
N ASN A 420 7.96 -14.19 19.17
CA ASN A 420 9.25 -14.04 19.82
C ASN A 420 10.26 -13.47 18.81
N ARG A 421 10.76 -12.25 19.04
CA ARG A 421 11.76 -11.61 18.18
C ARG A 421 13.21 -11.97 18.55
N ALA A 422 13.41 -12.50 19.77
CA ALA A 422 14.74 -12.77 20.31
C ALA A 422 15.49 -13.89 19.56
N GLU A 423 16.79 -13.93 19.77
CA GLU A 423 17.68 -14.99 19.26
C GLU A 423 17.75 -16.21 20.20
N THR A 424 16.94 -16.20 21.25
CA THR A 424 16.81 -17.27 22.24
C THR A 424 15.37 -17.76 22.33
N GLU A 425 15.20 -18.99 22.79
CA GLU A 425 13.86 -19.50 23.09
C GLU A 425 13.24 -18.72 24.26
N HIS A 426 11.96 -18.40 24.13
CA HIS A 426 11.16 -17.80 25.18
C HIS A 426 9.88 -18.58 25.43
N THR A 427 9.31 -18.42 26.61
CA THR A 427 8.05 -19.06 26.98
C THR A 427 6.98 -18.02 27.28
N LEU A 428 5.72 -18.37 26.97
CA LEU A 428 4.55 -17.60 27.29
C LEU A 428 3.57 -18.47 28.08
N LEU A 429 3.17 -18.00 29.26
CA LEU A 429 2.11 -18.66 30.02
C LEU A 429 0.74 -18.29 29.42
N LEU A 430 0.06 -19.26 28.87
CA LEU A 430 -1.25 -19.08 28.25
C LEU A 430 -2.35 -18.95 29.32
N PRO A 431 -3.37 -18.10 29.07
CA PRO A 431 -4.58 -18.09 29.91
C PRO A 431 -5.22 -19.49 29.96
N PRO A 432 -5.92 -19.87 31.07
CA PRO A 432 -6.52 -21.20 31.21
C PRO A 432 -7.39 -21.63 30.01
N ALA A 433 -8.13 -20.69 29.43
CA ALA A 433 -9.00 -20.94 28.29
C ALA A 433 -8.27 -21.32 26.99
N TRP A 434 -6.94 -21.33 26.97
CA TRP A 434 -6.09 -21.70 25.82
C TRP A 434 -5.31 -22.99 26.04
N ALA A 435 -5.61 -23.73 27.13
CA ALA A 435 -4.93 -24.99 27.47
C ALA A 435 -5.11 -26.05 26.36
N ASP A 436 -6.23 -26.05 25.64
CA ASP A 436 -6.55 -27.02 24.57
C ASP A 436 -6.44 -26.42 23.16
N SER A 437 -5.72 -25.27 23.01
CA SER A 437 -5.54 -24.63 21.72
C SER A 437 -4.69 -25.47 20.75
N ARG A 438 -4.93 -25.30 19.46
CA ARG A 438 -4.16 -25.94 18.37
C ARG A 438 -3.38 -24.90 17.57
N VAL A 439 -2.24 -25.30 17.02
CA VAL A 439 -1.48 -24.48 16.07
C VAL A 439 -2.25 -24.36 14.75
N LEU A 440 -2.49 -23.13 14.32
CA LEU A 440 -3.10 -22.80 13.03
C LEU A 440 -2.04 -22.49 11.98
N CYS A 441 -1.01 -21.74 12.37
CA CYS A 441 0.05 -21.24 11.49
C CYS A 441 1.27 -20.88 12.32
N GLY A 442 2.46 -21.00 11.73
CA GLY A 442 3.72 -20.62 12.37
C GLY A 442 4.39 -21.73 13.15
N THR A 443 5.35 -21.33 14.00
CA THR A 443 6.21 -22.26 14.76
C THR A 443 6.14 -21.95 16.25
N GLY A 444 5.72 -22.94 17.02
CA GLY A 444 5.68 -22.93 18.48
C GLY A 444 5.21 -24.29 18.99
N ALA A 445 5.65 -24.66 20.17
CA ALA A 445 5.24 -25.92 20.81
C ALA A 445 4.51 -25.61 22.12
N ARG A 446 3.35 -26.20 22.31
CA ARG A 446 2.58 -26.06 23.54
C ARG A 446 2.71 -27.32 24.40
N ARG A 447 3.00 -27.12 25.68
CA ARG A 447 2.91 -28.17 26.71
C ARG A 447 2.04 -27.63 27.83
N GLU A 448 0.90 -28.23 28.05
CA GLU A 448 -0.13 -27.73 28.97
C GLU A 448 -0.47 -26.25 28.66
N ARG A 449 -0.20 -25.35 29.58
CA ARG A 449 -0.41 -23.92 29.47
C ARG A 449 0.86 -23.12 29.12
N VAL A 450 1.96 -23.79 28.83
CA VAL A 450 3.21 -23.12 28.45
C VAL A 450 3.40 -23.24 26.95
N LEU A 451 3.48 -22.11 26.29
CA LEU A 451 3.84 -22.00 24.88
C LEU A 451 5.36 -21.73 24.79
N TYR A 452 6.08 -22.62 24.13
CA TYR A 452 7.50 -22.50 23.83
C TYR A 452 7.65 -21.88 22.43
N LEU A 453 8.33 -20.77 22.34
CA LEU A 453 8.61 -20.04 21.13
C LEU A 453 10.11 -20.08 20.85
N PRO A 454 10.55 -20.86 19.86
CA PRO A 454 11.95 -20.88 19.43
C PRO A 454 12.49 -19.48 19.08
N PRO A 455 13.81 -19.33 18.90
CA PRO A 455 14.39 -18.08 18.43
C PRO A 455 13.72 -17.57 17.15
N ARG A 456 13.41 -16.27 17.08
CA ARG A 456 12.82 -15.61 15.91
C ARG A 456 11.64 -16.40 15.33
N SER A 457 10.71 -16.79 16.18
CA SER A 457 9.54 -17.57 15.81
C SER A 457 8.23 -16.91 16.26
N GLY A 458 7.14 -17.36 15.66
CA GLY A 458 5.81 -16.91 16.04
C GLY A 458 4.75 -17.91 15.59
N VAL A 459 3.58 -17.82 16.21
CA VAL A 459 2.51 -18.80 16.01
C VAL A 459 1.12 -18.16 16.16
N TRP A 460 0.19 -18.64 15.38
CA TRP A 460 -1.24 -18.48 15.65
C TRP A 460 -1.79 -19.75 16.26
N LEU A 461 -2.47 -19.61 17.39
CA LEU A 461 -3.22 -20.69 18.01
C LEU A 461 -4.71 -20.43 17.83
N GLY A 462 -5.45 -21.46 17.47
CA GLY A 462 -6.90 -21.47 17.45
C GLY A 462 -7.45 -22.10 18.72
N LYS A 463 -8.48 -21.47 19.29
CA LYS A 463 -9.21 -22.05 20.40
C LYS A 463 -10.09 -23.18 19.89
N VAL A 464 -10.04 -24.35 20.54
CA VAL A 464 -10.87 -25.52 20.22
C VAL A 464 -12.24 -25.38 20.87
#